data_5adff997bf8dc3528efdb69a0b6039cb
#
_entry.id   5adff997bf8dc3528efdb69a0b6039cb
#
_cell.length_a   1.000
_cell.length_b   1.000
_cell.length_c   1.000
_cell.angle_alpha   90.00
_cell.angle_beta   90.00
_cell.angle_gamma   90.00
#
_symmetry.space_group_name_H-M   'P 1'
#
loop_
_entity.id
_entity.type
_entity.pdbx_description
1 polymer ?
#
loop_
_entity_poly.entity_id
_entity_poly.type
_entity_poly.pdbx_seq_one_letter_code
_entity_poly.pdbx_strand_id
1 'polypeptide(L)'
;MSGRLGGNLIPGGAPEFKEDDLALAAWYTNELKRLHVEVHLNEKVTSEKILASGCDTVIIATGSKPKVFSLGDDDKVFTAAQVLLKEKDCGNSTVVVGGGLVGCETALWLAQHGKKVTIVEAMDKLMAVNGPLCAANHEMLEALIPFNNIDVYTNSKVEGYRDGKLTVKCGEETKEIACDSVILAVGYKEENELYKQLEFEVPEIHLLGDAKKVSNIMYAIWDAFEVANHIE
;
A
#
# COMPACT_ATOMS: atom_id res chain seq x y z
N MET A 1 -6.13 -13.20 0.38
CA MET A 1 -6.16 -14.39 -0.50
C MET A 1 -5.68 -13.96 -1.88
N SER A 2 -4.64 -14.57 -2.39
CA SER A 2 -4.00 -14.18 -3.66
C SER A 2 -3.60 -15.42 -4.45
N GLY A 3 -3.61 -15.32 -5.77
CA GLY A 3 -3.10 -16.35 -6.70
C GLY A 3 -1.58 -16.30 -6.90
N ARG A 4 -0.88 -15.42 -6.19
CA ARG A 4 0.58 -15.26 -6.24
C ARG A 4 1.14 -14.79 -4.90
N LEU A 5 2.41 -15.05 -4.67
CA LEU A 5 3.17 -14.51 -3.54
C LEU A 5 3.53 -13.04 -3.75
N GLY A 6 3.91 -12.34 -2.68
CA GLY A 6 4.41 -10.97 -2.70
C GLY A 6 3.49 -9.92 -2.07
N GLY A 7 2.17 -10.20 -1.91
CA GLY A 7 1.25 -9.27 -1.24
C GLY A 7 1.36 -7.84 -1.76
N ASN A 8 1.53 -6.86 -0.85
CA ASN A 8 1.66 -5.43 -1.19
C ASN A 8 2.95 -5.07 -1.96
N LEU A 9 3.94 -5.96 -1.98
CA LEU A 9 5.15 -5.78 -2.81
C LEU A 9 4.80 -5.76 -4.32
N ILE A 10 3.73 -6.43 -4.71
CA ILE A 10 3.32 -6.49 -6.11
C ILE A 10 2.80 -5.16 -6.65
N PRO A 11 1.78 -4.51 -6.05
CA PRO A 11 1.42 -3.15 -6.47
C PRO A 11 2.54 -2.14 -6.21
N GLY A 12 3.34 -2.31 -5.13
CA GLY A 12 4.47 -1.43 -4.82
C GLY A 12 5.56 -1.42 -5.88
N GLY A 13 5.84 -2.57 -6.49
CA GLY A 13 6.82 -2.73 -7.57
C GLY A 13 6.25 -2.58 -8.99
N ALA A 14 4.98 -2.18 -9.14
CA ALA A 14 4.38 -1.99 -10.46
C ALA A 14 4.95 -0.81 -11.26
N PRO A 15 5.34 0.33 -10.64
CA PRO A 15 6.08 1.37 -11.35
C PRO A 15 7.43 0.86 -11.87
N GLU A 16 7.79 1.22 -13.11
CA GLU A 16 9.01 0.75 -13.78
C GLU A 16 10.28 1.14 -13.00
N PHE A 17 10.27 2.27 -12.32
CA PHE A 17 11.38 2.71 -11.45
C PHE A 17 11.48 1.93 -10.12
N LYS A 18 10.62 0.91 -9.92
CA LYS A 18 10.61 0.01 -8.76
C LYS A 18 10.59 -1.47 -9.16
N GLU A 19 11.02 -1.81 -10.35
CA GLU A 19 11.02 -3.19 -10.86
C GLU A 19 11.79 -4.19 -9.99
N ASP A 20 12.78 -3.71 -9.22
CA ASP A 20 13.54 -4.53 -8.27
C ASP A 20 12.65 -5.13 -7.16
N ASP A 21 11.58 -4.48 -6.78
CA ASP A 21 10.61 -5.01 -5.82
C ASP A 21 9.90 -6.26 -6.39
N LEU A 22 9.60 -6.28 -7.69
CA LEU A 22 9.04 -7.47 -8.37
C LEU A 22 10.10 -8.56 -8.53
N ALA A 23 11.35 -8.20 -8.80
CA ALA A 23 12.47 -9.15 -8.84
C ALA A 23 12.66 -9.83 -7.48
N LEU A 24 12.55 -9.09 -6.37
CA LEU A 24 12.58 -9.63 -5.02
C LEU A 24 11.43 -10.62 -4.78
N ALA A 25 10.20 -10.30 -5.17
CA ALA A 25 9.06 -11.21 -5.04
C ALA A 25 9.26 -12.51 -5.86
N ALA A 26 9.83 -12.40 -7.05
CA ALA A 26 10.17 -13.53 -7.89
C ALA A 26 11.27 -14.40 -7.25
N TRP A 27 12.29 -13.77 -6.68
CA TRP A 27 13.36 -14.47 -5.97
C TRP A 27 12.82 -15.27 -4.79
N TYR A 28 12.00 -14.68 -3.91
CA TYR A 28 11.36 -15.40 -2.80
C TYR A 28 10.50 -16.56 -3.28
N THR A 29 9.76 -16.38 -4.38
CA THR A 29 8.95 -17.46 -4.96
C THR A 29 9.81 -18.65 -5.37
N ASN A 30 10.98 -18.39 -5.97
CA ASN A 30 11.92 -19.44 -6.38
C ASN A 30 12.61 -20.08 -5.19
N GLU A 31 12.98 -19.31 -4.16
CA GLU A 31 13.60 -19.83 -2.94
C GLU A 31 12.65 -20.76 -2.16
N LEU A 32 11.38 -20.40 -2.02
CA LEU A 32 10.39 -21.28 -1.38
C LEU A 32 10.25 -22.62 -2.13
N LYS A 33 10.27 -22.61 -3.47
CA LYS A 33 10.29 -23.83 -4.27
C LYS A 33 11.57 -24.63 -4.05
N ARG A 34 12.73 -23.98 -4.07
CA ARG A 34 14.04 -24.62 -3.86
C ARG A 34 14.13 -25.27 -2.49
N LEU A 35 13.54 -24.64 -1.47
CA LEU A 35 13.52 -25.12 -0.08
C LEU A 35 12.37 -26.10 0.19
N HIS A 36 11.57 -26.45 -0.84
CA HIS A 36 10.43 -27.35 -0.73
C HIS A 36 9.39 -26.91 0.32
N VAL A 37 9.24 -25.60 0.49
CA VAL A 37 8.19 -25.05 1.37
C VAL A 37 6.84 -25.24 0.70
N GLU A 38 5.89 -25.86 1.41
CA GLU A 38 4.52 -26.04 0.92
C GLU A 38 3.79 -24.70 0.88
N VAL A 39 3.25 -24.34 -0.30
CA VAL A 39 2.58 -23.04 -0.54
C VAL A 39 1.17 -23.25 -1.06
N HIS A 40 0.19 -22.74 -0.32
CA HIS A 40 -1.22 -22.77 -0.71
C HIS A 40 -1.66 -21.37 -1.17
N LEU A 41 -1.98 -21.25 -2.46
CA LEU A 41 -2.47 -20.00 -3.05
C LEU A 41 -4.00 -20.05 -3.20
N ASN A 42 -4.64 -18.87 -3.31
CA ASN A 42 -6.10 -18.71 -3.42
C ASN A 42 -6.88 -19.31 -2.23
N GLU A 43 -6.21 -19.52 -1.12
CA GLU A 43 -6.79 -20.11 0.07
C GLU A 43 -6.93 -19.06 1.17
N LYS A 44 -8.13 -18.98 1.76
CA LYS A 44 -8.39 -18.19 2.96
C LYS A 44 -8.24 -19.11 4.17
N VAL A 45 -7.21 -18.87 4.96
CA VAL A 45 -7.00 -19.56 6.23
C VAL A 45 -7.87 -18.92 7.30
N THR A 46 -8.57 -19.73 8.10
CA THR A 46 -9.35 -19.31 9.27
C THR A 46 -8.72 -19.85 10.55
N SER A 47 -9.13 -19.30 11.69
CA SER A 47 -8.69 -19.78 13.02
C SER A 47 -8.99 -21.26 13.23
N GLU A 48 -10.19 -21.72 12.84
CA GLU A 48 -10.59 -23.14 12.97
C GLU A 48 -9.67 -24.07 12.17
N LYS A 49 -9.25 -23.63 10.95
CA LYS A 49 -8.35 -24.41 10.11
C LYS A 49 -6.94 -24.50 10.72
N ILE A 50 -6.44 -23.44 11.32
CA ILE A 50 -5.16 -23.42 12.02
C ILE A 50 -5.21 -24.35 13.24
N LEU A 51 -6.24 -24.23 14.08
CA LEU A 51 -6.42 -25.08 15.26
C LEU A 51 -6.52 -26.56 14.88
N ALA A 52 -7.23 -26.87 13.80
CA ALA A 52 -7.37 -28.24 13.31
C ALA A 52 -6.06 -28.82 12.71
N SER A 53 -5.10 -27.99 12.33
CA SER A 53 -3.80 -28.45 11.80
C SER A 53 -2.88 -29.04 12.87
N GLY A 54 -3.08 -28.64 14.14
CA GLY A 54 -2.23 -29.08 15.27
C GLY A 54 -0.78 -28.59 15.18
N CYS A 55 -0.52 -27.49 14.50
CA CYS A 55 0.83 -26.92 14.41
C CYS A 55 1.27 -26.33 15.75
N ASP A 56 2.56 -26.48 16.09
CA ASP A 56 3.13 -25.98 17.34
C ASP A 56 3.37 -24.48 17.31
N THR A 57 3.80 -23.94 16.16
CA THR A 57 4.11 -22.52 15.97
C THR A 57 3.31 -21.95 14.81
N VAL A 58 2.73 -20.78 15.03
CA VAL A 58 1.98 -20.02 14.01
C VAL A 58 2.61 -18.66 13.79
N ILE A 59 2.87 -18.31 12.54
CA ILE A 59 3.33 -16.99 12.15
C ILE A 59 2.24 -16.27 11.35
N ILE A 60 1.76 -15.14 11.86
CA ILE A 60 0.77 -14.29 11.20
C ILE A 60 1.50 -13.14 10.47
N ALA A 61 1.54 -13.23 9.16
CA ALA A 61 2.13 -12.24 8.25
C ALA A 61 1.10 -11.77 7.21
N THR A 62 -0.12 -11.51 7.64
CA THR A 62 -1.28 -11.18 6.81
C THR A 62 -1.20 -9.79 6.17
N GLY A 63 -0.19 -8.99 6.54
CA GLY A 63 0.09 -7.70 5.94
C GLY A 63 -0.88 -6.61 6.34
N SER A 64 -1.19 -5.72 5.40
CA SER A 64 -2.04 -4.56 5.61
C SER A 64 -2.96 -4.31 4.42
N LYS A 65 -4.02 -3.54 4.64
CA LYS A 65 -4.97 -3.09 3.61
C LYS A 65 -4.97 -1.57 3.47
N PRO A 66 -5.18 -1.03 2.26
CA PRO A 66 -5.36 0.41 2.08
C PRO A 66 -6.51 0.93 2.94
N LYS A 67 -6.32 2.10 3.55
CA LYS A 67 -7.41 2.85 4.17
C LYS A 67 -8.29 3.44 3.08
N VAL A 68 -9.59 3.27 3.21
CA VAL A 68 -10.59 3.82 2.29
C VAL A 68 -11.68 4.56 3.07
N PHE A 69 -12.24 5.59 2.44
CA PHE A 69 -13.40 6.31 2.93
C PHE A 69 -14.24 6.80 1.74
N SER A 70 -15.52 7.03 1.97
CA SER A 70 -16.44 7.53 0.94
C SER A 70 -16.22 9.01 0.70
N LEU A 71 -16.31 9.41 -0.58
CA LEU A 71 -16.28 10.79 -1.03
C LEU A 71 -17.56 11.20 -1.77
N GLY A 72 -18.50 10.28 -1.98
CA GLY A 72 -19.77 10.51 -2.67
C GLY A 72 -19.91 9.61 -3.89
N ASP A 73 -19.34 9.98 -5.04
CA ASP A 73 -19.34 9.14 -6.25
C ASP A 73 -18.26 8.06 -6.17
N ASP A 74 -18.44 7.11 -5.27
CA ASP A 74 -17.40 6.12 -4.89
C ASP A 74 -17.07 5.10 -6.00
N ASP A 75 -17.88 4.99 -7.04
CA ASP A 75 -17.59 4.19 -8.23
C ASP A 75 -16.39 4.71 -9.04
N LYS A 76 -15.98 5.97 -8.81
CA LYS A 76 -14.80 6.63 -9.36
C LYS A 76 -13.69 6.87 -8.33
N VAL A 77 -13.82 6.31 -7.14
CA VAL A 77 -12.82 6.41 -6.08
C VAL A 77 -12.09 5.06 -5.97
N PHE A 78 -10.79 5.05 -6.21
CA PHE A 78 -9.97 3.84 -6.28
C PHE A 78 -8.84 3.90 -5.25
N THR A 79 -8.29 2.74 -4.90
CA THR A 79 -7.02 2.68 -4.16
C THR A 79 -5.83 2.74 -5.14
N ALA A 80 -4.68 3.21 -4.67
CA ALA A 80 -3.44 3.18 -5.45
C ALA A 80 -3.13 1.77 -5.98
N ALA A 81 -3.31 0.73 -5.17
CA ALA A 81 -3.07 -0.65 -5.55
C ALA A 81 -3.95 -1.10 -6.74
N GLN A 82 -5.25 -0.76 -6.74
CA GLN A 82 -6.16 -1.11 -7.85
C GLN A 82 -5.73 -0.49 -9.18
N VAL A 83 -5.25 0.75 -9.14
CA VAL A 83 -4.79 1.46 -10.34
C VAL A 83 -3.44 0.91 -10.82
N LEU A 84 -2.48 0.73 -9.92
CA LEU A 84 -1.17 0.17 -10.22
C LEU A 84 -1.24 -1.26 -10.77
N LEU A 85 -2.18 -2.07 -10.28
CA LEU A 85 -2.45 -3.42 -10.81
C LEU A 85 -3.32 -3.43 -12.08
N LYS A 86 -3.70 -2.25 -12.58
CA LYS A 86 -4.59 -2.09 -13.76
C LYS A 86 -5.95 -2.77 -13.61
N GLU A 87 -6.42 -2.95 -12.37
CA GLU A 87 -7.77 -3.46 -12.07
C GLU A 87 -8.84 -2.38 -12.28
N LYS A 88 -8.44 -1.11 -12.21
CA LYS A 88 -9.29 0.07 -12.45
C LYS A 88 -8.59 1.05 -13.38
N ASP A 89 -9.34 1.57 -14.34
CA ASP A 89 -8.89 2.69 -15.19
C ASP A 89 -9.29 4.01 -14.52
N CYS A 90 -8.28 4.84 -14.26
CA CYS A 90 -8.46 6.14 -13.61
C CYS A 90 -8.78 7.29 -14.59
N GLY A 91 -8.96 7.01 -15.89
CA GLY A 91 -9.19 8.05 -16.89
C GLY A 91 -7.92 8.84 -17.25
N ASN A 92 -8.09 10.05 -17.79
CA ASN A 92 -6.97 10.89 -18.25
C ASN A 92 -6.56 11.95 -17.23
N SER A 93 -7.48 12.36 -16.33
CA SER A 93 -7.24 13.33 -15.28
C SER A 93 -7.62 12.74 -13.93
N THR A 94 -6.70 12.71 -12.98
CA THR A 94 -6.93 12.08 -11.69
C THR A 94 -6.33 12.89 -10.53
N VAL A 95 -6.96 12.78 -9.37
CA VAL A 95 -6.42 13.35 -8.13
C VAL A 95 -5.98 12.22 -7.20
N VAL A 96 -4.73 12.26 -6.77
CA VAL A 96 -4.18 11.38 -5.74
C VAL A 96 -4.33 12.06 -4.39
N VAL A 97 -5.10 11.44 -3.50
CA VAL A 97 -5.32 11.91 -2.13
C VAL A 97 -4.36 11.21 -1.18
N GLY A 98 -3.48 12.02 -0.59
CA GLY A 98 -2.36 11.58 0.23
C GLY A 98 -1.02 11.69 -0.50
N GLY A 99 -0.17 12.56 0.00
CA GLY A 99 1.18 12.85 -0.51
C GLY A 99 2.28 12.10 0.25
N GLY A 100 1.97 10.94 0.82
CA GLY A 100 2.98 10.00 1.35
C GLY A 100 3.74 9.31 0.21
N LEU A 101 4.65 8.40 0.56
CA LEU A 101 5.49 7.69 -0.41
C LEU A 101 4.66 7.03 -1.52
N VAL A 102 3.66 6.22 -1.14
CA VAL A 102 2.78 5.51 -2.10
C VAL A 102 2.04 6.49 -3.02
N GLY A 103 1.54 7.61 -2.47
CA GLY A 103 0.84 8.60 -3.26
C GLY A 103 1.74 9.32 -4.27
N CYS A 104 2.94 9.72 -3.84
CA CYS A 104 3.95 10.35 -4.70
C CYS A 104 4.43 9.41 -5.81
N GLU A 105 4.74 8.14 -5.49
CA GLU A 105 5.13 7.12 -6.48
C GLU A 105 4.00 6.83 -7.49
N THR A 106 2.76 6.70 -7.01
CA THR A 106 1.59 6.48 -7.87
C THR A 106 1.35 7.68 -8.79
N ALA A 107 1.43 8.91 -8.26
CA ALA A 107 1.26 10.13 -9.04
C ALA A 107 2.33 10.27 -10.11
N LEU A 108 3.60 10.03 -9.77
CA LEU A 108 4.72 10.06 -10.71
C LEU A 108 4.51 9.04 -11.83
N TRP A 109 4.20 7.78 -11.47
CA TRP A 109 3.95 6.73 -12.45
C TRP A 109 2.82 7.10 -13.42
N LEU A 110 1.71 7.62 -12.93
CA LEU A 110 0.57 8.05 -13.76
C LEU A 110 0.95 9.20 -14.69
N ALA A 111 1.69 10.20 -14.21
CA ALA A 111 2.16 11.32 -15.02
C ALA A 111 3.11 10.86 -16.13
N GLN A 112 4.02 9.94 -15.84
CA GLN A 112 4.91 9.32 -16.83
C GLN A 112 4.12 8.51 -17.89
N HIS A 113 2.91 8.04 -17.56
CA HIS A 113 1.98 7.38 -18.50
C HIS A 113 1.01 8.38 -19.17
N GLY A 114 1.34 9.68 -19.17
CA GLY A 114 0.60 10.71 -19.89
C GLY A 114 -0.71 11.15 -19.23
N LYS A 115 -0.94 10.81 -17.97
CA LYS A 115 -2.11 11.27 -17.22
C LYS A 115 -1.86 12.66 -16.65
N LYS A 116 -2.92 13.48 -16.56
CA LYS A 116 -2.90 14.73 -15.80
C LYS A 116 -3.14 14.38 -14.33
N VAL A 117 -2.19 14.69 -13.48
CA VAL A 117 -2.22 14.28 -12.06
C VAL A 117 -2.12 15.48 -11.14
N THR A 118 -2.93 15.46 -10.08
CA THR A 118 -2.85 16.41 -8.97
C THR A 118 -2.71 15.63 -7.67
N ILE A 119 -1.82 16.05 -6.78
CA ILE A 119 -1.71 15.49 -5.41
C ILE A 119 -2.39 16.45 -4.44
N VAL A 120 -3.23 15.92 -3.56
CA VAL A 120 -3.82 16.66 -2.43
C VAL A 120 -3.32 16.03 -1.13
N GLU A 121 -2.61 16.83 -0.33
CA GLU A 121 -1.98 16.40 0.93
C GLU A 121 -2.46 17.27 2.10
N ALA A 122 -2.85 16.63 3.18
CA ALA A 122 -3.35 17.31 4.38
C ALA A 122 -2.23 17.96 5.21
N MET A 123 -1.00 17.42 5.12
CA MET A 123 0.17 17.96 5.78
C MET A 123 0.76 19.15 5.01
N ASP A 124 1.70 19.85 5.62
CA ASP A 124 2.36 21.01 5.05
C ASP A 124 3.37 20.70 3.93
N LYS A 125 3.76 19.43 3.81
CA LYS A 125 4.69 18.94 2.77
C LYS A 125 4.43 17.48 2.40
N LEU A 126 4.91 17.09 1.22
CA LEU A 126 4.90 15.70 0.79
C LEU A 126 5.83 14.84 1.67
N MET A 127 5.49 13.56 1.80
CA MET A 127 6.27 12.55 2.52
C MET A 127 6.57 12.89 3.99
N ALA A 128 5.77 13.77 4.61
CA ALA A 128 5.97 14.25 5.98
C ALA A 128 5.90 13.16 7.05
N VAL A 129 5.12 12.11 6.82
CA VAL A 129 4.81 11.06 7.82
C VAL A 129 5.55 9.74 7.56
N ASN A 130 6.27 9.62 6.47
CA ASN A 130 7.01 8.41 6.11
C ASN A 130 8.46 8.50 6.62
N GLY A 131 8.70 8.14 7.83
CA GLY A 131 10.06 8.11 8.35
C GLY A 131 10.51 6.71 8.79
N PRO A 132 11.79 6.38 8.72
CA PRO A 132 12.79 6.98 7.84
C PRO A 132 12.63 6.52 6.38
N LEU A 133 12.67 7.46 5.45
CA LEU A 133 12.69 7.17 4.01
C LEU A 133 14.13 6.93 3.54
N CYS A 134 14.26 6.13 2.48
CA CYS A 134 15.49 6.10 1.70
C CYS A 134 15.71 7.50 1.09
N ALA A 135 16.84 8.15 1.40
CA ALA A 135 17.12 9.52 0.95
C ALA A 135 17.07 9.63 -0.57
N ALA A 136 17.65 8.69 -1.30
CA ALA A 136 17.65 8.68 -2.75
C ALA A 136 16.23 8.64 -3.34
N ASN A 137 15.32 7.85 -2.74
CA ASN A 137 13.93 7.78 -3.19
C ASN A 137 13.17 9.10 -2.90
N HIS A 138 13.44 9.71 -1.76
CA HIS A 138 12.86 11.01 -1.39
C HIS A 138 13.32 12.11 -2.37
N GLU A 139 14.63 12.25 -2.57
CA GLU A 139 15.22 13.24 -3.49
C GLU A 139 14.72 13.05 -4.92
N MET A 140 14.63 11.80 -5.39
CA MET A 140 14.07 11.48 -6.70
C MET A 140 12.63 11.99 -6.84
N LEU A 141 11.77 11.70 -5.88
CA LEU A 141 10.36 12.12 -5.93
C LEU A 141 10.22 13.65 -5.84
N GLU A 142 10.99 14.31 -4.95
CA GLU A 142 11.00 15.78 -4.85
C GLU A 142 11.40 16.46 -6.18
N ALA A 143 12.33 15.87 -6.91
CA ALA A 143 12.76 16.37 -8.20
C ALA A 143 11.77 16.06 -9.34
N LEU A 144 11.27 14.82 -9.39
CA LEU A 144 10.46 14.34 -10.53
C LEU A 144 8.98 14.77 -10.48
N ILE A 145 8.42 15.04 -9.32
CA ILE A 145 7.03 15.53 -9.18
C ILE A 145 6.85 16.85 -9.94
N PRO A 146 7.61 17.93 -9.68
CA PRO A 146 7.49 19.17 -10.43
C PRO A 146 7.95 19.03 -11.88
N PHE A 147 8.97 18.22 -12.16
CA PHE A 147 9.46 17.98 -13.53
C PHE A 147 8.39 17.36 -14.43
N ASN A 148 7.51 16.51 -13.89
CA ASN A 148 6.40 15.90 -14.62
C ASN A 148 5.11 16.74 -14.57
N ASN A 149 5.17 18.00 -14.17
CA ASN A 149 4.03 18.93 -14.09
C ASN A 149 2.87 18.38 -13.24
N ILE A 150 3.18 17.72 -12.13
CA ILE A 150 2.20 17.24 -11.16
C ILE A 150 1.84 18.42 -10.24
N ASP A 151 0.58 18.85 -10.25
CA ASP A 151 0.08 19.87 -9.35
C ASP A 151 0.04 19.33 -7.91
N VAL A 152 0.45 20.15 -6.92
CA VAL A 152 0.46 19.75 -5.51
C VAL A 152 -0.26 20.78 -4.65
N TYR A 153 -1.26 20.33 -3.90
CA TYR A 153 -1.96 21.10 -2.87
C TYR A 153 -1.64 20.51 -1.50
N THR A 154 -0.74 21.15 -0.77
CA THR A 154 -0.47 20.84 0.65
C THR A 154 -1.42 21.61 1.57
N ASN A 155 -1.42 21.30 2.90
CA ASN A 155 -2.37 21.86 3.87
C ASN A 155 -3.82 21.78 3.40
N SER A 156 -4.17 20.73 2.64
CA SER A 156 -5.43 20.63 1.90
C SER A 156 -6.14 19.31 2.21
N LYS A 157 -7.42 19.39 2.53
CA LYS A 157 -8.26 18.25 2.86
C LYS A 157 -9.37 18.07 1.83
N VAL A 158 -9.62 16.83 1.44
CA VAL A 158 -10.74 16.47 0.57
C VAL A 158 -12.02 16.39 1.38
N GLU A 159 -13.11 16.90 0.83
CA GLU A 159 -14.43 16.92 1.47
C GLU A 159 -15.46 16.06 0.73
N GLY A 160 -15.35 15.93 -0.58
CA GLY A 160 -16.27 15.12 -1.37
C GLY A 160 -15.91 15.10 -2.84
N TYR A 161 -16.43 14.08 -3.56
CA TYR A 161 -16.28 13.93 -5.00
C TYR A 161 -17.65 13.70 -5.62
N ARG A 162 -18.07 14.58 -6.53
CA ARG A 162 -19.36 14.50 -7.22
C ARG A 162 -19.26 15.08 -8.62
N ASP A 163 -19.96 14.47 -9.57
CA ASP A 163 -20.09 14.95 -10.95
C ASP A 163 -18.74 15.28 -11.62
N GLY A 164 -17.70 14.45 -11.36
CA GLY A 164 -16.36 14.65 -11.90
C GLY A 164 -15.58 15.80 -11.27
N LYS A 165 -15.94 16.24 -10.07
CA LYS A 165 -15.27 17.31 -9.33
C LYS A 165 -14.95 16.89 -7.90
N LEU A 166 -13.72 17.07 -7.51
CA LEU A 166 -13.26 16.90 -6.13
C LEU A 166 -13.28 18.25 -5.41
N THR A 167 -14.01 18.29 -4.30
CA THR A 167 -14.02 19.46 -3.40
C THR A 167 -12.85 19.35 -2.43
N VAL A 168 -12.01 20.37 -2.41
CA VAL A 168 -10.79 20.43 -1.60
C VAL A 168 -10.79 21.70 -0.76
N LYS A 169 -10.61 21.54 0.54
CA LYS A 169 -10.47 22.65 1.49
C LYS A 169 -8.99 22.96 1.74
N CYS A 170 -8.57 24.16 1.33
CA CYS A 170 -7.22 24.68 1.48
C CYS A 170 -7.24 25.83 2.51
N GLY A 171 -7.02 25.53 3.78
CA GLY A 171 -7.20 26.49 4.87
C GLY A 171 -8.68 26.92 4.99
N GLU A 172 -9.00 28.19 4.75
CA GLU A 172 -10.38 28.71 4.75
C GLU A 172 -11.04 28.70 3.37
N GLU A 173 -10.25 28.50 2.31
CA GLU A 173 -10.75 28.47 0.93
C GLU A 173 -11.19 27.06 0.54
N THR A 174 -12.29 26.97 -0.21
CA THR A 174 -12.74 25.73 -0.84
C THR A 174 -12.54 25.84 -2.36
N LYS A 175 -11.95 24.81 -2.96
CA LYS A 175 -11.70 24.71 -4.41
C LYS A 175 -12.32 23.44 -4.97
N GLU A 176 -12.74 23.50 -6.22
CA GLU A 176 -13.15 22.33 -6.99
C GLU A 176 -12.06 21.98 -8.01
N ILE A 177 -11.65 20.72 -8.04
CA ILE A 177 -10.69 20.18 -9.00
C ILE A 177 -11.45 19.19 -9.90
N ALA A 178 -11.55 19.50 -11.19
CA ALA A 178 -12.16 18.61 -12.16
C ALA A 178 -11.23 17.41 -12.42
N CYS A 179 -11.75 16.19 -12.30
CA CYS A 179 -11.00 14.95 -12.53
C CYS A 179 -11.93 13.78 -12.87
N ASP A 180 -11.42 12.81 -13.63
CA ASP A 180 -12.16 11.60 -14.01
C ASP A 180 -12.29 10.60 -12.85
N SER A 181 -11.34 10.64 -11.91
CA SER A 181 -11.31 9.77 -10.75
C SER A 181 -10.48 10.32 -9.60
N VAL A 182 -10.63 9.71 -8.44
CA VAL A 182 -9.85 9.98 -7.22
C VAL A 182 -9.15 8.71 -6.79
N ILE A 183 -7.87 8.82 -6.44
CA ILE A 183 -7.03 7.70 -5.97
C ILE A 183 -6.68 7.94 -4.52
N LEU A 184 -7.13 7.04 -3.64
CA LEU A 184 -6.81 7.10 -2.23
C LEU A 184 -5.44 6.45 -1.95
N ALA A 185 -4.52 7.24 -1.39
CA ALA A 185 -3.19 6.85 -0.96
C ALA A 185 -2.91 7.33 0.49
N VAL A 186 -3.93 7.24 1.35
CA VAL A 186 -3.96 7.78 2.72
C VAL A 186 -3.44 6.81 3.79
N GLY A 187 -2.60 5.90 3.37
CA GLY A 187 -1.95 4.90 4.22
C GLY A 187 -2.70 3.59 4.29
N TYR A 188 -2.20 2.71 5.14
CA TYR A 188 -2.67 1.33 5.31
C TYR A 188 -3.10 1.08 6.75
N LYS A 189 -3.86 0.00 6.94
CA LYS A 189 -4.28 -0.51 8.24
C LYS A 189 -3.82 -1.97 8.37
N GLU A 190 -3.32 -2.33 9.53
CA GLU A 190 -2.87 -3.67 9.88
C GLU A 190 -4.01 -4.70 9.74
N GLU A 191 -3.70 -5.87 9.17
CA GLU A 191 -4.60 -7.04 9.10
C GLU A 191 -4.20 -8.07 10.17
N ASN A 192 -4.60 -7.87 11.42
CA ASN A 192 -4.21 -8.70 12.56
C ASN A 192 -5.36 -9.43 13.25
N GLU A 193 -6.55 -9.48 12.63
CA GLU A 193 -7.72 -10.11 13.24
C GLU A 193 -7.51 -11.61 13.51
N LEU A 194 -6.79 -12.30 12.61
CA LEU A 194 -6.48 -13.71 12.79
C LEU A 194 -5.55 -13.96 13.98
N TYR A 195 -4.59 -13.07 14.21
CA TYR A 195 -3.72 -13.10 15.39
C TYR A 195 -4.55 -12.99 16.67
N LYS A 196 -5.45 -12.01 16.78
CA LYS A 196 -6.30 -11.80 17.96
C LYS A 196 -7.21 -12.99 18.27
N GLN A 197 -7.62 -13.76 17.24
CA GLN A 197 -8.42 -14.96 17.42
C GLN A 197 -7.61 -16.14 17.94
N LEU A 198 -6.28 -16.15 17.75
CA LEU A 198 -5.41 -17.28 18.04
C LEU A 198 -4.44 -17.04 19.18
N GLU A 199 -4.29 -15.80 19.66
CA GLU A 199 -3.24 -15.36 20.60
C GLU A 199 -3.14 -16.23 21.87
N PHE A 200 -4.24 -16.84 22.32
CA PHE A 200 -4.28 -17.71 23.49
C PHE A 200 -4.73 -19.15 23.18
N GLU A 201 -4.85 -19.50 21.91
CA GLU A 201 -5.42 -20.76 21.45
C GLU A 201 -4.35 -21.71 20.86
N VAL A 202 -3.15 -21.23 20.61
CA VAL A 202 -2.03 -22.02 20.06
C VAL A 202 -0.82 -21.93 20.97
N PRO A 203 0.08 -22.95 20.97
CA PRO A 203 1.22 -22.98 21.88
C PRO A 203 2.19 -21.81 21.67
N GLU A 204 2.47 -21.46 20.43
CA GLU A 204 3.35 -20.36 20.07
C GLU A 204 2.80 -19.59 18.86
N ILE A 205 2.73 -18.25 18.96
CA ILE A 205 2.24 -17.40 17.86
C ILE A 205 3.05 -16.12 17.74
N HIS A 206 3.40 -15.76 16.52
CA HIS A 206 4.12 -14.53 16.19
C HIS A 206 3.35 -13.67 15.18
N LEU A 207 3.41 -12.36 15.38
CA LEU A 207 2.83 -11.36 14.49
C LEU A 207 3.95 -10.58 13.82
N LEU A 208 3.99 -10.55 12.48
CA LEU A 208 5.10 -10.00 11.70
C LEU A 208 4.69 -8.87 10.74
N GLY A 209 5.68 -8.03 10.43
CA GLY A 209 5.64 -7.03 9.37
C GLY A 209 4.44 -6.11 9.46
N ASP A 210 3.80 -5.80 8.33
CA ASP A 210 2.66 -4.88 8.28
C ASP A 210 1.43 -5.35 9.08
N ALA A 211 1.30 -6.64 9.36
CA ALA A 211 0.24 -7.13 10.22
C ALA A 211 0.43 -6.70 11.68
N LYS A 212 1.68 -6.52 12.12
CA LYS A 212 2.07 -6.01 13.43
C LYS A 212 2.09 -4.49 13.46
N LYS A 213 2.75 -3.89 12.47
CA LYS A 213 2.86 -2.43 12.31
C LYS A 213 3.18 -2.10 10.86
N VAL A 214 2.31 -1.31 10.23
CA VAL A 214 2.56 -0.84 8.87
C VAL A 214 3.88 -0.06 8.80
N SER A 215 4.79 -0.51 7.93
CA SER A 215 6.12 0.07 7.78
C SER A 215 6.65 -0.13 6.34
N ASN A 216 7.88 -0.63 6.18
CA ASN A 216 8.51 -0.87 4.90
C ASN A 216 9.10 -2.29 4.83
N ILE A 217 9.60 -2.67 3.65
CA ILE A 217 10.15 -4.01 3.36
C ILE A 217 11.28 -4.38 4.32
N MET A 218 12.17 -3.43 4.64
CA MET A 218 13.31 -3.66 5.53
C MET A 218 12.86 -4.12 6.92
N TYR A 219 11.89 -3.44 7.52
CA TYR A 219 11.37 -3.82 8.83
C TYR A 219 10.61 -5.15 8.79
N ALA A 220 9.88 -5.44 7.71
CA ALA A 220 9.22 -6.74 7.56
C ALA A 220 10.23 -7.90 7.48
N ILE A 221 11.35 -7.70 6.76
CA ILE A 221 12.44 -8.70 6.68
C ILE A 221 13.14 -8.87 8.03
N TRP A 222 13.44 -7.76 8.72
CA TRP A 222 14.09 -7.82 10.04
C TRP A 222 13.19 -8.50 11.08
N ASP A 223 11.91 -8.16 11.12
CA ASP A 223 10.94 -8.80 12.01
C ASP A 223 10.87 -10.32 11.76
N ALA A 224 10.85 -10.73 10.47
CA ALA A 224 10.85 -12.14 10.11
C ALA A 224 12.14 -12.85 10.51
N PHE A 225 13.30 -12.20 10.34
CA PHE A 225 14.59 -12.74 10.74
C PHE A 225 14.69 -12.93 12.26
N GLU A 226 14.27 -11.92 13.03
CA GLU A 226 14.24 -11.99 14.49
C GLU A 226 13.38 -13.15 14.98
N VAL A 227 12.15 -13.28 14.47
CA VAL A 227 11.25 -14.36 14.87
C VAL A 227 11.81 -15.72 14.47
N ALA A 228 12.32 -15.86 13.23
CA ALA A 228 12.87 -17.14 12.76
C ALA A 228 14.07 -17.63 13.59
N ASN A 229 14.82 -16.74 14.24
CA ASN A 229 15.94 -17.12 15.13
C ASN A 229 15.49 -17.45 16.57
N HIS A 230 14.23 -17.23 16.93
CA HIS A 230 13.70 -17.47 18.29
C HIS A 230 12.66 -18.58 18.34
N ILE A 231 12.28 -19.16 17.20
CA ILE A 231 11.42 -20.35 17.15
C ILE A 231 12.26 -21.57 17.54
N GLU A 232 11.83 -22.31 18.55
CA GLU A 232 12.48 -23.53 19.07
C GLU A 232 11.95 -24.81 18.39
#